data_a960f3e67dfe0357342d272ee2383096
#
_entry.id   a960f3e67dfe0357342d272ee2383096
#
_cell.length_a   1.000
_cell.length_b   1.000
_cell.length_c   1.000
_cell.angle_alpha   90.00
_cell.angle_beta   90.00
_cell.angle_gamma   90.00
#
_symmetry.space_group_name_H-M   'P 1'
#
loop_
_entity.id
_entity.type
_entity.pdbx_description
1 polymer ?
#
loop_
_entity_poly.entity_id
_entity_poly.type
_entity_poly.pdbx_seq_one_letter_code
_entity_poly.pdbx_strand_id
1 'polypeptide(L)'
;MADNKRDYYEVLGVDKSASADEIKRAYRKAAMKYHPDRNPGDKEAEDKFKEAGEAYEVLSDEQKRQRYDQYGFAGVDPNFGAGAGAGAGGFGGGFGGGFGGFGDFGDIFSEFFGGGSSSAGSRGAGQNAARRGENIMTSLELTFEEAAFGCEKEVTTPRIENCPKCNGSGSADGVIETCSQCHGTGQVRTVQNFMGMQMQSTSPCPACSGRGKITKNPCTTCKGKGKVRRNNKVKVKIPAGVDAGQSVRVRGEGSVGVNGGPNGDLLVEIYIKRHPIFTRDNRDVLCEVPITFTQAALGATIQVPTLDGKVEYQIPEGTQTGKEFVLRDKGIPEVNNPRRRGNHRFTVVVETPTHLTREQKELLRKLDETIDKSASPKTKKFFDNLKDLFD
;
A
#
# COMPACT_ATOMS: atom_id res chain seq x y z
N MET A 1 -1.13 40.20 -28.17
CA MET A 1 0.33 40.11 -28.13
C MET A 1 0.66 38.66 -28.41
N ALA A 2 1.36 38.37 -29.53
CA ALA A 2 1.70 37.01 -29.90
C ALA A 2 2.76 36.51 -28.90
N ASP A 3 2.40 35.52 -28.07
CA ASP A 3 3.34 34.85 -27.22
C ASP A 3 4.44 34.23 -28.09
N ASN A 4 5.67 34.59 -27.81
CA ASN A 4 6.87 34.14 -28.53
C ASN A 4 7.20 32.70 -28.05
N LYS A 5 6.29 31.74 -28.30
CA LYS A 5 6.50 30.32 -27.97
C LYS A 5 7.60 29.76 -28.89
N ARG A 6 8.60 29.07 -28.29
CA ARG A 6 9.67 28.41 -29.05
C ARG A 6 9.13 27.16 -29.77
N ASP A 7 9.69 26.89 -30.97
CA ASP A 7 9.32 25.65 -31.71
C ASP A 7 9.49 24.40 -30.84
N TYR A 8 8.53 23.50 -30.87
CA TYR A 8 8.55 22.27 -30.04
C TYR A 8 9.75 21.35 -30.35
N TYR A 9 10.23 21.35 -31.60
CA TYR A 9 11.45 20.62 -31.96
C TYR A 9 12.70 21.28 -31.33
N GLU A 10 12.74 22.60 -31.28
CA GLU A 10 13.82 23.33 -30.60
C GLU A 10 13.77 23.15 -29.06
N VAL A 11 12.58 23.12 -28.48
CA VAL A 11 12.41 22.90 -27.05
C VAL A 11 12.96 21.55 -26.63
N LEU A 12 12.73 20.49 -27.42
CA LEU A 12 13.27 19.16 -27.18
C LEU A 12 14.70 18.98 -27.69
N GLY A 13 15.20 19.91 -28.55
CA GLY A 13 16.53 19.82 -29.15
C GLY A 13 16.66 18.67 -30.16
N VAL A 14 15.62 18.44 -30.97
CA VAL A 14 15.56 17.38 -32.00
C VAL A 14 15.25 17.98 -33.36
N ASP A 15 15.63 17.29 -34.44
CA ASP A 15 15.31 17.66 -35.81
C ASP A 15 13.84 17.40 -36.15
N LYS A 16 13.26 18.14 -37.10
CA LYS A 16 11.90 17.92 -37.58
C LYS A 16 11.67 16.52 -38.18
N SER A 17 12.73 15.89 -38.62
CA SER A 17 12.71 14.49 -39.13
C SER A 17 12.87 13.42 -38.05
N ALA A 18 13.02 13.82 -36.77
CA ALA A 18 13.27 12.89 -35.68
C ALA A 18 12.16 11.84 -35.54
N SER A 19 12.56 10.61 -35.27
CA SER A 19 11.68 9.48 -34.99
C SER A 19 10.98 9.63 -33.63
N ALA A 20 9.87 8.90 -33.44
CA ALA A 20 9.15 8.89 -32.18
C ALA A 20 10.03 8.46 -30.98
N ASP A 21 10.97 7.55 -31.22
CA ASP A 21 11.92 7.10 -30.20
C ASP A 21 12.95 8.17 -29.82
N GLU A 22 13.39 8.96 -30.79
CA GLU A 22 14.31 10.07 -30.54
C GLU A 22 13.63 11.19 -29.76
N ILE A 23 12.41 11.56 -30.13
CA ILE A 23 11.57 12.52 -29.42
C ILE A 23 11.38 12.07 -27.97
N LYS A 24 11.05 10.79 -27.74
CA LYS A 24 10.89 10.22 -26.41
C LYS A 24 12.18 10.25 -25.57
N ARG A 25 13.32 9.97 -26.18
CA ARG A 25 14.63 10.05 -25.51
C ARG A 25 15.00 11.47 -25.15
N ALA A 26 14.77 12.42 -26.05
CA ALA A 26 15.02 13.84 -25.83
C ALA A 26 14.16 14.40 -24.68
N TYR A 27 12.87 14.07 -24.68
CA TYR A 27 11.97 14.44 -23.58
C TYR A 27 12.45 13.88 -22.23
N ARG A 28 12.78 12.58 -22.16
CA ARG A 28 13.28 11.99 -20.91
C ARG A 28 14.53 12.71 -20.40
N LYS A 29 15.44 13.07 -21.28
CA LYS A 29 16.66 13.82 -20.93
C LYS A 29 16.32 15.22 -20.40
N ALA A 30 15.41 15.94 -21.05
CA ALA A 30 14.95 17.25 -20.61
C ALA A 30 14.21 17.17 -19.26
N ALA A 31 13.28 16.21 -19.11
CA ALA A 31 12.53 15.99 -17.89
C ALA A 31 13.43 15.64 -16.70
N MET A 32 14.44 14.80 -16.88
CA MET A 32 15.42 14.48 -15.82
C MET A 32 16.31 15.69 -15.47
N LYS A 33 16.64 16.55 -16.42
CA LYS A 33 17.48 17.72 -16.23
C LYS A 33 16.75 18.83 -15.47
N TYR A 34 15.48 19.06 -15.80
CA TYR A 34 14.67 20.17 -15.28
C TYR A 34 13.63 19.71 -14.25
N HIS A 35 13.77 18.51 -13.70
CA HIS A 35 12.83 17.97 -12.70
C HIS A 35 12.77 18.86 -11.46
N PRO A 36 11.58 19.17 -10.91
CA PRO A 36 11.45 20.03 -9.74
C PRO A 36 12.16 19.48 -8.50
N ASP A 37 12.22 18.14 -8.31
CA ASP A 37 12.95 17.54 -7.19
C ASP A 37 14.47 17.72 -7.28
N ARG A 38 15.00 17.93 -8.48
CA ARG A 38 16.44 18.17 -8.69
C ARG A 38 16.80 19.65 -8.72
N ASN A 39 15.83 20.51 -8.98
CA ASN A 39 15.99 21.96 -9.08
C ASN A 39 14.92 22.65 -8.21
N PRO A 40 14.90 22.43 -6.89
CA PRO A 40 13.87 22.97 -6.02
C PRO A 40 13.95 24.51 -5.99
N GLY A 41 12.84 25.18 -6.35
CA GLY A 41 12.73 26.65 -6.32
C GLY A 41 13.29 27.38 -7.55
N ASP A 42 13.80 26.68 -8.57
CA ASP A 42 14.26 27.28 -9.83
C ASP A 42 13.08 27.40 -10.82
N LYS A 43 12.55 28.63 -10.95
CA LYS A 43 11.45 28.95 -11.88
C LYS A 43 11.81 28.69 -13.33
N GLU A 44 13.04 28.95 -13.74
CA GLU A 44 13.47 28.72 -15.13
C GLU A 44 13.51 27.23 -15.46
N ALA A 45 13.91 26.38 -14.50
CA ALA A 45 13.86 24.95 -14.68
C ALA A 45 12.42 24.43 -14.74
N GLU A 46 11.53 25.00 -13.93
CA GLU A 46 10.10 24.68 -13.94
C GLU A 46 9.43 25.04 -15.27
N ASP A 47 9.72 26.22 -15.80
CA ASP A 47 9.17 26.67 -17.10
C ASP A 47 9.69 25.79 -18.24
N LYS A 48 10.99 25.45 -18.25
CA LYS A 48 11.58 24.54 -19.25
C LYS A 48 11.03 23.12 -19.14
N PHE A 49 10.68 22.67 -17.93
CA PHE A 49 10.02 21.38 -17.72
C PHE A 49 8.61 21.36 -18.31
N LYS A 50 7.83 22.43 -18.09
CA LYS A 50 6.49 22.60 -18.67
C LYS A 50 6.52 22.66 -20.19
N GLU A 51 7.42 23.48 -20.76
CA GLU A 51 7.60 23.56 -22.21
C GLU A 51 7.99 22.22 -22.83
N ALA A 52 8.90 21.47 -22.20
CA ALA A 52 9.29 20.15 -22.68
C ALA A 52 8.13 19.13 -22.61
N GLY A 53 7.26 19.24 -21.60
CA GLY A 53 6.04 18.43 -21.48
C GLY A 53 5.04 18.72 -22.59
N GLU A 54 4.75 20.01 -22.85
CA GLU A 54 3.86 20.46 -23.93
C GLU A 54 4.39 20.03 -25.31
N ALA A 55 5.69 20.21 -25.56
CA ALA A 55 6.34 19.78 -26.79
C ALA A 55 6.23 18.25 -27.01
N TYR A 56 6.44 17.46 -25.97
CA TYR A 56 6.33 16.00 -26.06
C TYR A 56 4.89 15.55 -26.29
N GLU A 57 3.92 16.19 -25.66
CA GLU A 57 2.49 15.86 -25.86
C GLU A 57 2.07 16.02 -27.32
N VAL A 58 2.55 17.04 -27.99
CA VAL A 58 2.23 17.30 -29.40
C VAL A 58 3.04 16.40 -30.33
N LEU A 59 4.34 16.27 -30.13
CA LEU A 59 5.24 15.57 -31.04
C LEU A 59 5.20 14.04 -30.89
N SER A 60 4.68 13.50 -29.79
CA SER A 60 4.55 12.05 -29.58
C SER A 60 3.33 11.44 -30.23
N ASP A 61 2.32 12.25 -30.54
CA ASP A 61 1.11 11.84 -31.24
C ASP A 61 1.23 12.17 -32.72
N GLU A 62 1.17 11.18 -33.59
CA GLU A 62 1.35 11.34 -35.03
C GLU A 62 0.34 12.32 -35.67
N GLN A 63 -0.91 12.32 -35.19
CA GLN A 63 -1.92 13.24 -35.71
C GLN A 63 -1.72 14.68 -35.22
N LYS A 64 -1.35 14.89 -33.97
CA LYS A 64 -1.03 16.20 -33.41
C LYS A 64 0.24 16.76 -34.08
N ARG A 65 1.25 15.91 -34.26
CA ARG A 65 2.50 16.26 -34.93
C ARG A 65 2.25 16.73 -36.36
N GLN A 66 1.45 15.98 -37.17
CA GLN A 66 1.09 16.37 -38.53
C GLN A 66 0.36 17.71 -38.57
N ARG A 67 -0.56 17.97 -37.63
CA ARG A 67 -1.23 19.26 -37.52
C ARG A 67 -0.29 20.39 -37.13
N TYR A 68 0.62 20.10 -36.20
CA TYR A 68 1.65 21.08 -35.83
C TYR A 68 2.61 21.39 -36.97
N ASP A 69 3.01 20.37 -37.73
CA ASP A 69 3.89 20.56 -38.90
C ASP A 69 3.23 21.36 -40.03
N GLN A 70 1.88 21.26 -40.18
CA GLN A 70 1.11 21.96 -41.22
C GLN A 70 0.69 23.36 -40.80
N TYR A 71 0.26 23.56 -39.58
CA TYR A 71 -0.40 24.80 -39.11
C TYR A 71 0.32 25.47 -37.94
N GLY A 72 1.47 24.96 -37.52
CA GLY A 72 2.19 25.45 -36.34
C GLY A 72 1.38 25.33 -35.06
N PHE A 73 1.59 26.24 -34.12
CA PHE A 73 0.86 26.31 -32.86
C PHE A 73 -0.65 26.43 -33.03
N ALA A 74 -1.11 27.09 -34.11
CA ALA A 74 -2.55 27.19 -34.39
C ALA A 74 -3.21 25.80 -34.60
N GLY A 75 -2.49 24.84 -35.22
CA GLY A 75 -3.02 23.50 -35.50
C GLY A 75 -3.25 22.62 -34.27
N VAL A 76 -2.67 22.98 -33.15
CA VAL A 76 -2.76 22.26 -31.86
C VAL A 76 -3.49 23.06 -30.79
N ASP A 77 -3.98 24.27 -31.12
CA ASP A 77 -4.82 25.06 -30.22
C ASP A 77 -6.19 24.38 -30.08
N PRO A 78 -6.71 24.16 -28.84
CA PRO A 78 -8.03 23.57 -28.58
C PRO A 78 -9.19 24.29 -29.29
N ASN A 79 -9.00 25.57 -29.64
CA ASN A 79 -10.00 26.37 -30.34
C ASN A 79 -9.88 26.31 -31.88
N PHE A 80 -8.84 25.68 -32.42
CA PHE A 80 -8.66 25.52 -33.85
C PHE A 80 -9.67 24.51 -34.43
N GLY A 81 -10.75 24.98 -34.98
CA GLY A 81 -11.79 24.17 -35.55
C GLY A 81 -13.21 24.52 -35.09
N ALA A 82 -13.37 25.39 -34.11
CA ALA A 82 -14.70 25.83 -33.66
C ALA A 82 -15.37 26.84 -34.61
N GLY A 83 -14.67 27.29 -35.63
CA GLY A 83 -15.12 28.38 -36.54
C GLY A 83 -15.44 27.97 -37.98
N ALA A 84 -15.21 26.73 -38.44
CA ALA A 84 -15.50 26.29 -39.81
C ALA A 84 -16.36 25.04 -39.80
N GLY A 85 -17.61 25.23 -40.18
CA GLY A 85 -18.72 24.28 -40.12
C GLY A 85 -18.51 22.88 -40.60
N ALA A 86 -19.41 22.06 -40.11
CA ALA A 86 -19.83 20.73 -40.53
C ALA A 86 -19.20 19.52 -39.80
N GLY A 87 -20.02 18.98 -38.88
CA GLY A 87 -20.36 17.57 -38.76
C GLY A 87 -19.26 16.56 -38.57
N ALA A 88 -19.08 16.15 -37.34
CA ALA A 88 -19.00 14.78 -36.89
C ALA A 88 -18.13 14.64 -35.62
N GLY A 89 -18.74 14.19 -34.53
CA GLY A 89 -18.05 13.50 -33.47
C GLY A 89 -17.44 14.38 -32.38
N GLY A 90 -18.30 14.82 -31.46
CA GLY A 90 -17.97 15.55 -30.22
C GLY A 90 -16.79 15.04 -29.42
N PHE A 91 -15.83 15.91 -29.25
CA PHE A 91 -14.93 15.88 -28.12
C PHE A 91 -14.93 17.26 -27.46
N GLY A 92 -16.11 17.66 -27.06
CA GLY A 92 -16.34 18.90 -26.30
C GLY A 92 -16.75 18.56 -24.88
N GLY A 93 -15.80 18.55 -23.98
CA GLY A 93 -16.06 18.35 -22.55
C GLY A 93 -14.92 18.87 -21.69
N GLY A 94 -14.93 20.20 -21.41
CA GLY A 94 -14.55 20.71 -20.13
C GLY A 94 -13.09 20.86 -19.78
N PHE A 95 -12.36 21.75 -20.45
CA PHE A 95 -11.11 22.30 -19.92
C PHE A 95 -11.15 23.84 -19.95
N GLY A 96 -12.10 24.37 -19.25
CA GLY A 96 -12.23 25.83 -19.04
C GLY A 96 -12.44 26.10 -17.57
N GLY A 97 -11.39 26.52 -16.86
CA GLY A 97 -11.56 27.12 -15.56
C GLY A 97 -10.54 26.67 -14.52
N GLY A 98 -9.53 27.51 -14.24
CA GLY A 98 -8.86 27.52 -12.96
C GLY A 98 -7.48 26.88 -12.90
N PHE A 99 -6.51 27.52 -13.49
CA PHE A 99 -5.09 27.26 -13.24
C PHE A 99 -4.69 27.84 -11.88
N GLY A 100 -4.89 27.07 -10.82
CA GLY A 100 -4.51 27.47 -9.47
C GLY A 100 -4.48 26.25 -8.54
N GLY A 101 -3.36 25.51 -8.51
CA GLY A 101 -3.21 24.42 -7.56
C GLY A 101 -2.25 23.34 -8.04
N PHE A 102 -1.00 23.47 -7.67
CA PHE A 102 0.12 22.61 -8.03
C PHE A 102 0.13 21.24 -7.32
N GLY A 103 -1.04 20.59 -7.10
CA GLY A 103 -1.16 19.34 -6.35
C GLY A 103 -1.59 18.10 -7.13
N ASP A 104 -2.08 18.26 -8.37
CA ASP A 104 -2.84 17.20 -9.05
C ASP A 104 -2.18 16.64 -10.34
N PHE A 105 -0.97 17.11 -10.66
CA PHE A 105 -0.27 16.66 -11.87
C PHE A 105 0.30 15.24 -11.75
N GLY A 106 0.47 14.74 -10.52
CA GLY A 106 0.95 13.38 -10.24
C GLY A 106 -0.09 12.30 -10.56
N ASP A 107 -1.35 12.56 -10.29
CA ASP A 107 -2.41 11.58 -10.48
C ASP A 107 -2.82 11.44 -11.95
N ILE A 108 -2.90 12.54 -12.70
CA ILE A 108 -3.23 12.50 -14.14
C ILE A 108 -2.07 11.88 -14.95
N PHE A 109 -0.84 12.15 -14.55
CA PHE A 109 0.35 11.56 -15.19
C PHE A 109 0.52 10.08 -14.87
N SER A 110 0.17 9.67 -13.64
CA SER A 110 0.15 8.26 -13.19
C SER A 110 -0.91 7.44 -13.91
N GLU A 111 -2.08 8.02 -14.16
CA GLU A 111 -3.20 7.34 -14.85
C GLU A 111 -2.96 7.21 -16.37
N PHE A 112 -2.23 8.18 -16.96
CA PHE A 112 -1.92 8.19 -18.39
C PHE A 112 -0.62 7.45 -18.75
N PHE A 113 0.38 7.41 -17.85
CA PHE A 113 1.71 6.85 -18.14
C PHE A 113 2.07 5.58 -17.37
N GLY A 114 1.37 5.26 -16.28
CA GLY A 114 1.69 4.13 -15.39
C GLY A 114 1.01 2.81 -15.70
N GLY A 115 0.17 2.72 -16.73
CA GLY A 115 -0.64 1.53 -17.00
C GLY A 115 -0.93 1.29 -18.46
N GLY A 116 0.07 0.98 -19.22
CA GLY A 116 -0.13 0.36 -20.54
C GLY A 116 -0.73 -1.02 -20.40
N SER A 117 -2.06 -1.14 -20.35
CA SER A 117 -2.78 -2.31 -20.85
C SER A 117 -4.29 -2.11 -20.72
N SER A 118 -4.95 -1.99 -21.88
CA SER A 118 -6.36 -2.34 -22.11
C SER A 118 -7.45 -1.61 -21.31
N SER A 119 -7.75 -0.36 -21.67
CA SER A 119 -9.09 0.18 -21.44
C SER A 119 -9.68 0.91 -22.66
N ALA A 120 -9.22 0.63 -23.85
CA ALA A 120 -9.92 1.02 -25.09
C ALA A 120 -11.01 -0.02 -25.40
N GLY A 121 -12.15 0.03 -24.69
CA GLY A 121 -13.22 -0.90 -24.96
C GLY A 121 -14.44 -0.85 -24.06
N SER A 122 -14.55 0.12 -23.15
CA SER A 122 -15.71 0.14 -22.22
C SER A 122 -16.77 1.19 -22.53
N ARG A 123 -16.94 1.57 -23.80
CA ARG A 123 -18.17 2.24 -24.23
C ARG A 123 -19.17 1.19 -24.67
N GLY A 124 -19.97 0.69 -23.70
CA GLY A 124 -21.05 -0.22 -24.01
C GLY A 124 -21.02 -1.57 -23.31
N ALA A 125 -20.20 -1.77 -22.27
CA ALA A 125 -20.39 -2.93 -21.40
C ALA A 125 -21.74 -2.76 -20.70
N GLY A 126 -22.76 -3.38 -21.29
CA GLY A 126 -24.12 -3.38 -20.77
C GLY A 126 -24.09 -3.75 -19.30
N GLN A 127 -25.04 -3.25 -18.53
CA GLN A 127 -25.14 -3.50 -17.06
C GLN A 127 -25.18 -4.99 -16.68
N ASN A 128 -25.28 -5.87 -17.65
CA ASN A 128 -25.21 -7.33 -17.53
C ASN A 128 -23.77 -7.90 -17.68
N ALA A 129 -22.74 -7.05 -17.79
CA ALA A 129 -21.36 -7.54 -17.83
C ALA A 129 -20.99 -8.26 -16.53
N ALA A 130 -20.22 -9.33 -16.67
CA ALA A 130 -19.66 -10.06 -15.54
C ALA A 130 -18.76 -9.11 -14.74
N ARG A 131 -19.07 -8.93 -13.44
CA ARG A 131 -18.29 -8.08 -12.55
C ARG A 131 -17.72 -8.91 -11.42
N ARG A 132 -16.46 -8.63 -11.07
CA ARG A 132 -15.79 -9.25 -9.92
C ARG A 132 -16.53 -8.92 -8.64
N GLY A 133 -16.58 -9.89 -7.71
CA GLY A 133 -17.13 -9.71 -6.37
C GLY A 133 -16.29 -8.76 -5.52
N GLU A 134 -16.90 -8.28 -4.45
CA GLU A 134 -16.25 -7.39 -3.49
C GLU A 134 -15.16 -8.14 -2.71
N ASN A 135 -14.05 -7.47 -2.46
CA ASN A 135 -13.05 -7.95 -1.53
C ASN A 135 -13.57 -7.82 -0.10
N ILE A 136 -13.18 -8.77 0.74
CA ILE A 136 -13.51 -8.76 2.17
C ILE A 136 -12.24 -8.46 2.94
N MET A 137 -12.31 -7.54 3.89
CA MET A 137 -11.23 -7.26 4.82
C MET A 137 -11.56 -7.87 6.17
N THR A 138 -10.57 -8.47 6.80
CA THR A 138 -10.66 -9.00 8.16
C THR A 138 -9.32 -8.83 8.86
N SER A 139 -9.34 -8.78 10.18
CA SER A 139 -8.13 -8.70 10.99
C SER A 139 -7.82 -10.04 11.62
N LEU A 140 -6.54 -10.34 11.78
CA LEU A 140 -6.06 -11.53 12.45
C LEU A 140 -4.95 -11.16 13.42
N GLU A 141 -5.11 -11.59 14.66
CA GLU A 141 -4.14 -11.38 15.72
C GLU A 141 -3.22 -12.60 15.86
N LEU A 142 -1.91 -12.36 15.80
CA LEU A 142 -0.86 -13.37 15.91
C LEU A 142 -0.04 -13.16 17.17
N THR A 143 0.55 -14.23 17.70
CA THR A 143 1.64 -14.12 18.65
C THR A 143 2.94 -13.70 17.93
N PHE A 144 3.92 -13.30 18.70
CA PHE A 144 5.22 -12.88 18.16
C PHE A 144 5.92 -14.03 17.42
N GLU A 145 5.85 -15.23 17.97
CA GLU A 145 6.43 -16.45 17.40
C GLU A 145 5.70 -16.89 16.14
N GLU A 146 4.37 -16.80 16.12
CA GLU A 146 3.57 -17.11 14.94
C GLU A 146 3.89 -16.18 13.78
N ALA A 147 4.14 -14.89 14.06
CA ALA A 147 4.55 -13.93 13.05
C ALA A 147 5.99 -14.19 12.57
N ALA A 148 6.89 -14.59 13.47
CA ALA A 148 8.27 -14.90 13.15
C ALA A 148 8.41 -16.18 12.29
N PHE A 149 7.75 -17.27 12.68
CA PHE A 149 7.91 -18.57 12.01
C PHE A 149 6.87 -18.85 10.94
N GLY A 150 5.80 -18.05 10.89
CA GLY A 150 4.64 -18.31 10.07
C GLY A 150 3.73 -19.38 10.70
N CYS A 151 2.48 -19.36 10.29
CA CYS A 151 1.48 -20.31 10.79
C CYS A 151 0.32 -20.49 9.79
N GLU A 152 -0.52 -21.48 10.04
CA GLU A 152 -1.81 -21.62 9.37
C GLU A 152 -2.92 -21.39 10.38
N LYS A 153 -3.81 -20.44 10.11
CA LYS A 153 -4.96 -20.14 10.97
C LYS A 153 -6.27 -20.16 10.20
N GLU A 154 -7.33 -20.59 10.87
CA GLU A 154 -8.69 -20.50 10.34
C GLU A 154 -9.30 -19.17 10.72
N VAL A 155 -9.76 -18.42 9.71
CA VAL A 155 -10.46 -17.16 9.89
C VAL A 155 -11.90 -17.34 9.45
N THR A 156 -12.85 -16.93 10.29
CA THR A 156 -14.27 -16.95 9.95
C THR A 156 -14.67 -15.59 9.40
N THR A 157 -15.11 -15.56 8.13
CA THR A 157 -15.49 -14.33 7.46
C THR A 157 -16.92 -14.41 6.93
N PRO A 158 -17.72 -13.35 7.15
CA PRO A 158 -19.03 -13.23 6.54
C PRO A 158 -18.86 -12.82 5.08
N ARG A 159 -19.28 -13.69 4.15
CA ARG A 159 -19.26 -13.36 2.71
C ARG A 159 -20.62 -13.57 2.05
N ILE A 160 -20.83 -12.90 0.94
CA ILE A 160 -21.98 -13.10 0.07
C ILE A 160 -21.64 -14.23 -0.89
N GLU A 161 -22.49 -15.28 -0.89
CA GLU A 161 -22.36 -16.43 -1.76
C GLU A 161 -23.64 -16.63 -2.60
N ASN A 162 -23.53 -17.42 -3.67
CA ASN A 162 -24.70 -17.87 -4.35
C ASN A 162 -25.56 -18.71 -3.43
N CYS A 163 -26.86 -18.52 -3.46
CA CYS A 163 -27.77 -19.32 -2.65
C CYS A 163 -27.67 -20.81 -3.03
N PRO A 164 -27.36 -21.71 -2.10
CA PRO A 164 -27.15 -23.12 -2.42
C PRO A 164 -28.42 -23.82 -2.90
N LYS A 165 -29.62 -23.30 -2.55
CA LYS A 165 -30.88 -23.91 -2.96
C LYS A 165 -31.24 -23.59 -4.41
N CYS A 166 -30.94 -22.39 -4.90
CA CYS A 166 -31.28 -21.97 -6.25
C CYS A 166 -30.06 -21.67 -7.14
N ASN A 167 -28.84 -21.95 -6.67
CA ASN A 167 -27.57 -21.74 -7.38
C ASN A 167 -27.44 -20.33 -8.01
N GLY A 168 -27.96 -19.31 -7.31
CA GLY A 168 -27.87 -17.91 -7.77
C GLY A 168 -29.05 -17.45 -8.64
N SER A 169 -29.97 -18.34 -9.06
CA SER A 169 -31.10 -17.98 -9.93
C SER A 169 -32.15 -17.09 -9.24
N GLY A 170 -32.31 -17.23 -7.94
CA GLY A 170 -33.37 -16.57 -7.17
C GLY A 170 -34.73 -17.26 -7.28
N SER A 171 -34.89 -18.26 -8.16
CA SER A 171 -36.11 -19.02 -8.37
C SER A 171 -36.11 -20.32 -7.61
N ALA A 172 -37.28 -20.75 -7.12
CA ALA A 172 -37.44 -22.04 -6.46
C ALA A 172 -37.45 -23.21 -7.44
N ASP A 173 -37.98 -22.98 -8.62
CA ASP A 173 -38.14 -23.93 -9.71
C ASP A 173 -37.12 -23.78 -10.84
N GLY A 174 -36.21 -22.82 -10.72
CA GLY A 174 -35.19 -22.51 -11.74
C GLY A 174 -35.70 -21.68 -12.90
N VAL A 175 -37.03 -21.39 -12.98
CA VAL A 175 -37.60 -20.62 -14.07
C VAL A 175 -37.34 -19.13 -13.87
N ILE A 176 -36.70 -18.50 -14.86
CA ILE A 176 -36.37 -17.08 -14.87
C ILE A 176 -36.97 -16.50 -16.13
N GLU A 177 -37.79 -15.46 -15.99
CA GLU A 177 -38.39 -14.74 -17.13
C GLU A 177 -37.69 -13.38 -17.31
N THR A 178 -37.63 -12.93 -18.55
CA THR A 178 -37.17 -11.56 -18.84
C THR A 178 -38.18 -10.55 -18.31
N CYS A 179 -37.74 -9.51 -17.65
CA CYS A 179 -38.65 -8.48 -17.13
C CYS A 179 -39.40 -7.77 -18.26
N SER A 180 -40.71 -7.82 -18.21
CA SER A 180 -41.57 -7.21 -19.23
C SER A 180 -41.47 -5.69 -19.27
N GLN A 181 -41.14 -5.03 -18.15
CA GLN A 181 -41.08 -3.59 -18.07
C GLN A 181 -39.82 -2.99 -18.67
N CYS A 182 -38.68 -3.64 -18.49
CA CYS A 182 -37.38 -3.15 -18.98
C CYS A 182 -36.80 -4.02 -20.10
N HIS A 183 -37.50 -5.05 -20.52
CA HIS A 183 -37.08 -5.98 -21.60
C HIS A 183 -35.64 -6.52 -21.42
N GLY A 184 -35.28 -6.80 -20.16
CA GLY A 184 -33.97 -7.35 -19.82
C GLY A 184 -32.87 -6.33 -19.53
N THR A 185 -33.11 -5.04 -19.78
CA THR A 185 -32.08 -3.98 -19.58
C THR A 185 -31.79 -3.68 -18.10
N GLY A 186 -32.72 -3.99 -17.21
CA GLY A 186 -32.63 -3.65 -15.78
C GLY A 186 -32.90 -2.18 -15.48
N GLN A 187 -33.08 -1.32 -16.47
CA GLN A 187 -33.30 0.11 -16.30
C GLN A 187 -34.53 0.60 -17.05
N VAL A 188 -35.12 1.65 -16.56
CA VAL A 188 -36.17 2.41 -17.26
C VAL A 188 -35.70 3.84 -17.45
N ARG A 189 -35.93 4.38 -18.65
CA ARG A 189 -35.64 5.77 -18.97
C ARG A 189 -36.91 6.58 -18.73
N THR A 190 -36.80 7.59 -17.88
CA THR A 190 -37.88 8.52 -17.61
C THR A 190 -37.49 9.87 -18.19
N VAL A 191 -38.31 10.41 -19.07
CA VAL A 191 -38.14 11.76 -19.61
C VAL A 191 -38.96 12.70 -18.76
N GLN A 192 -38.35 13.63 -18.10
CA GLN A 192 -38.98 14.69 -17.33
C GLN A 192 -38.79 16.02 -18.06
N ASN A 193 -39.88 16.72 -18.33
CA ASN A 193 -39.84 18.06 -18.89
C ASN A 193 -39.76 19.06 -17.72
N PHE A 194 -38.62 19.67 -17.54
CA PHE A 194 -38.45 20.73 -16.56
C PHE A 194 -38.06 22.04 -17.25
N MET A 195 -38.90 23.06 -17.13
CA MET A 195 -38.70 24.41 -17.71
C MET A 195 -38.40 24.39 -19.26
N GLY A 196 -39.06 23.54 -20.00
CA GLY A 196 -38.84 23.49 -21.47
C GLY A 196 -37.65 22.67 -21.94
N MET A 197 -36.85 22.13 -21.01
CA MET A 197 -35.78 21.20 -21.31
C MET A 197 -36.17 19.77 -20.98
N GLN A 198 -35.95 18.85 -21.93
CA GLN A 198 -36.15 17.42 -21.71
C GLN A 198 -34.93 16.82 -21.02
N MET A 199 -35.05 16.51 -19.71
CA MET A 199 -34.05 15.74 -19.00
C MET A 199 -34.41 14.25 -19.07
N GLN A 200 -33.50 13.45 -19.63
CA GLN A 200 -33.57 11.99 -19.59
C GLN A 200 -32.89 11.49 -18.33
N SER A 201 -33.64 10.90 -17.43
CA SER A 201 -33.15 10.22 -16.24
C SER A 201 -33.24 8.72 -16.42
N THR A 202 -32.17 7.99 -16.12
CA THR A 202 -32.16 6.54 -16.14
C THR A 202 -32.17 6.03 -14.68
N SER A 203 -33.21 5.26 -14.34
CA SER A 203 -33.37 4.69 -12.99
C SER A 203 -33.44 3.16 -13.06
N PRO A 204 -33.04 2.43 -11.98
CA PRO A 204 -33.25 1.00 -11.92
C PRO A 204 -34.73 0.64 -12.11
N CYS A 205 -34.99 -0.38 -12.90
CA CYS A 205 -36.37 -0.83 -13.14
C CYS A 205 -37.03 -1.29 -11.82
N PRO A 206 -38.16 -0.70 -11.41
CA PRO A 206 -38.80 -1.05 -10.13
C PRO A 206 -39.34 -2.48 -10.08
N ALA A 207 -39.77 -3.04 -11.22
CA ALA A 207 -40.32 -4.40 -11.30
C ALA A 207 -39.27 -5.49 -11.06
N CYS A 208 -38.03 -5.29 -11.53
CA CYS A 208 -36.96 -6.28 -11.36
C CYS A 208 -35.82 -5.78 -10.44
N SER A 209 -35.97 -4.60 -9.87
CA SER A 209 -34.93 -3.96 -9.02
C SER A 209 -33.55 -3.95 -9.69
N GLY A 210 -33.49 -3.58 -10.97
CA GLY A 210 -32.26 -3.47 -11.73
C GLY A 210 -31.72 -4.78 -12.33
N ARG A 211 -32.33 -5.93 -12.06
CA ARG A 211 -31.81 -7.26 -12.47
C ARG A 211 -32.13 -7.63 -13.92
N GLY A 212 -33.10 -6.99 -14.59
CA GLY A 212 -33.54 -7.33 -15.91
C GLY A 212 -34.37 -8.63 -16.01
N LYS A 213 -34.44 -9.42 -14.93
CA LYS A 213 -35.07 -10.74 -14.86
C LYS A 213 -36.02 -10.80 -13.65
N ILE A 214 -37.12 -11.54 -13.80
CA ILE A 214 -38.13 -11.74 -12.76
C ILE A 214 -38.35 -13.25 -12.57
N THR A 215 -38.59 -13.62 -11.31
CA THR A 215 -38.90 -15.00 -10.93
C THR A 215 -40.35 -15.06 -10.45
N LYS A 216 -41.19 -15.95 -11.03
CA LYS A 216 -42.54 -16.15 -10.54
C LYS A 216 -42.59 -16.79 -9.15
N ASN A 217 -41.75 -17.80 -8.95
CA ASN A 217 -41.62 -18.51 -7.67
C ASN A 217 -40.32 -18.17 -6.99
N PRO A 218 -40.28 -17.19 -6.08
CA PRO A 218 -39.04 -16.79 -5.39
C PRO A 218 -38.54 -17.88 -4.49
N CYS A 219 -37.22 -18.16 -4.53
CA CYS A 219 -36.56 -19.12 -3.66
C CYS A 219 -36.76 -18.73 -2.18
N THR A 220 -37.23 -19.64 -1.37
CA THR A 220 -37.56 -19.43 0.05
C THR A 220 -36.33 -19.03 0.88
N THR A 221 -35.13 -19.53 0.55
CA THR A 221 -33.89 -19.27 1.27
C THR A 221 -33.35 -17.88 1.03
N CYS A 222 -33.30 -17.43 -0.21
CA CYS A 222 -32.76 -16.11 -0.57
C CYS A 222 -33.84 -15.07 -0.86
N LYS A 223 -35.13 -15.41 -0.77
CA LYS A 223 -36.28 -14.55 -1.05
C LYS A 223 -36.15 -13.84 -2.41
N GLY A 224 -35.78 -14.62 -3.42
CA GLY A 224 -35.63 -14.11 -4.80
C GLY A 224 -34.29 -13.38 -5.08
N LYS A 225 -33.44 -13.13 -4.12
CA LYS A 225 -32.17 -12.40 -4.31
C LYS A 225 -31.09 -13.21 -5.03
N GLY A 226 -31.17 -14.53 -5.04
CA GLY A 226 -30.15 -15.42 -5.60
C GLY A 226 -28.86 -15.53 -4.78
N LYS A 227 -28.67 -14.66 -3.80
CA LYS A 227 -27.47 -14.58 -2.95
C LYS A 227 -27.83 -14.63 -1.48
N VAL A 228 -26.94 -15.17 -0.68
CA VAL A 228 -27.08 -15.28 0.80
C VAL A 228 -25.76 -14.88 1.47
N ARG A 229 -25.87 -14.31 2.66
CA ARG A 229 -24.69 -14.06 3.51
C ARG A 229 -24.44 -15.28 4.37
N ARG A 230 -23.22 -15.84 4.32
CA ARG A 230 -22.80 -16.97 5.13
C ARG A 230 -21.45 -16.71 5.76
N ASN A 231 -21.24 -17.26 6.93
CA ASN A 231 -19.94 -17.26 7.59
C ASN A 231 -19.17 -18.49 7.10
N ASN A 232 -18.04 -18.26 6.44
CA ASN A 232 -17.17 -19.31 5.96
C ASN A 232 -15.88 -19.32 6.75
N LYS A 233 -15.37 -20.52 7.01
CA LYS A 233 -14.06 -20.73 7.60
C LYS A 233 -13.05 -20.88 6.48
N VAL A 234 -12.09 -19.99 6.43
CA VAL A 234 -11.02 -19.97 5.43
C VAL A 234 -9.69 -20.23 6.12
N LYS A 235 -8.93 -21.21 5.63
CA LYS A 235 -7.55 -21.44 6.08
C LYS A 235 -6.63 -20.44 5.43
N VAL A 236 -5.96 -19.65 6.25
CA VAL A 236 -5.02 -18.61 5.82
C VAL A 236 -3.62 -19.06 6.19
N LYS A 237 -2.77 -19.20 5.20
CA LYS A 237 -1.35 -19.48 5.38
C LYS A 237 -0.59 -18.18 5.50
N ILE A 238 0.02 -17.96 6.65
CA ILE A 238 0.79 -16.76 6.95
C ILE A 238 2.28 -17.08 6.77
N PRO A 239 2.98 -16.31 5.93
CA PRO A 239 4.40 -16.53 5.72
C PRO A 239 5.21 -16.16 6.97
N ALA A 240 6.36 -16.80 7.14
CA ALA A 240 7.31 -16.45 8.19
C ALA A 240 7.85 -15.01 7.99
N GLY A 241 8.04 -14.29 9.07
CA GLY A 241 8.58 -12.94 9.03
C GLY A 241 7.58 -11.83 8.75
N VAL A 242 6.28 -12.12 8.67
CA VAL A 242 5.23 -11.12 8.48
C VAL A 242 5.30 -10.03 9.54
N ASP A 243 5.00 -8.78 9.18
CA ASP A 243 4.99 -7.64 10.10
C ASP A 243 3.58 -7.14 10.40
N ALA A 244 3.45 -6.40 11.50
CA ALA A 244 2.20 -5.74 11.86
C ALA A 244 1.77 -4.73 10.77
N GLY A 245 0.46 -4.66 10.48
CA GLY A 245 -0.08 -3.81 9.44
C GLY A 245 0.06 -4.36 8.01
N GLN A 246 0.75 -5.50 7.82
CA GLN A 246 0.77 -6.16 6.51
C GLN A 246 -0.53 -6.91 6.25
N SER A 247 -0.91 -7.00 4.97
CA SER A 247 -2.10 -7.71 4.54
C SER A 247 -1.74 -8.96 3.74
N VAL A 248 -2.29 -10.10 4.14
CA VAL A 248 -2.20 -11.36 3.39
C VAL A 248 -3.44 -11.51 2.52
N ARG A 249 -3.24 -11.66 1.22
CA ARG A 249 -4.33 -11.83 0.25
C ARG A 249 -4.60 -13.29 -0.05
N VAL A 250 -5.82 -13.74 0.21
CA VAL A 250 -6.31 -15.07 -0.17
C VAL A 250 -7.24 -14.91 -1.36
N ARG A 251 -6.81 -15.40 -2.53
CA ARG A 251 -7.53 -15.20 -3.79
C ARG A 251 -8.83 -15.98 -3.84
N GLY A 252 -9.90 -15.32 -4.34
CA GLY A 252 -11.19 -15.97 -4.57
C GLY A 252 -12.03 -16.21 -3.32
N GLU A 253 -11.55 -15.83 -2.13
CA GLU A 253 -12.24 -16.00 -0.85
C GLU A 253 -13.07 -14.78 -0.41
N GLY A 254 -13.24 -13.82 -1.29
CA GLY A 254 -14.15 -12.69 -1.13
C GLY A 254 -15.60 -13.03 -1.50
N SER A 255 -16.44 -12.00 -1.66
CA SER A 255 -17.84 -12.15 -2.06
C SER A 255 -17.97 -12.62 -3.51
N VAL A 256 -19.07 -13.32 -3.80
CA VAL A 256 -19.37 -13.79 -5.15
C VAL A 256 -19.57 -12.61 -6.13
N GLY A 257 -19.06 -12.77 -7.34
CA GLY A 257 -19.23 -11.80 -8.42
C GLY A 257 -20.68 -11.61 -8.88
N VAL A 258 -20.87 -10.64 -9.71
CA VAL A 258 -22.18 -10.34 -10.34
C VAL A 258 -22.15 -10.86 -11.76
N ASN A 259 -23.30 -11.39 -12.23
CA ASN A 259 -23.49 -11.90 -13.59
C ASN A 259 -22.43 -12.94 -14.04
N GLY A 260 -22.06 -13.86 -13.13
CA GLY A 260 -21.06 -14.88 -13.41
C GLY A 260 -19.61 -14.41 -13.34
N GLY A 261 -19.38 -13.21 -12.82
CA GLY A 261 -18.01 -12.72 -12.57
C GLY A 261 -17.27 -13.51 -11.48
N PRO A 262 -15.94 -13.47 -11.45
CA PRO A 262 -15.15 -14.16 -10.44
C PRO A 262 -15.41 -13.58 -9.04
N ASN A 263 -15.14 -14.38 -8.01
CA ASN A 263 -15.19 -13.90 -6.64
C ASN A 263 -14.14 -12.81 -6.39
N GLY A 264 -14.40 -11.98 -5.38
CA GLY A 264 -13.39 -11.10 -4.81
C GLY A 264 -12.30 -11.86 -4.05
N ASP A 265 -11.41 -11.14 -3.40
CA ASP A 265 -10.36 -11.70 -2.55
C ASP A 265 -10.66 -11.43 -1.07
N LEU A 266 -10.10 -12.25 -0.20
CA LEU A 266 -10.03 -11.98 1.23
C LEU A 266 -8.69 -11.33 1.53
N LEU A 267 -8.72 -10.16 2.17
CA LEU A 267 -7.56 -9.44 2.66
C LEU A 267 -7.53 -9.58 4.19
N VAL A 268 -6.49 -10.22 4.69
CA VAL A 268 -6.31 -10.47 6.13
C VAL A 268 -5.22 -9.52 6.62
N GLU A 269 -5.61 -8.52 7.40
CA GLU A 269 -4.69 -7.59 8.04
C GLU A 269 -4.12 -8.22 9.31
N ILE A 270 -2.81 -8.19 9.45
CA ILE A 270 -2.08 -8.84 10.53
C ILE A 270 -1.83 -7.86 11.67
N TYR A 271 -2.22 -8.27 12.87
CA TYR A 271 -1.87 -7.61 14.12
C TYR A 271 -1.00 -8.55 14.96
N ILE A 272 0.06 -8.03 15.57
CA ILE A 272 0.97 -8.82 16.38
C ILE A 272 0.83 -8.41 17.83
N LYS A 273 0.58 -9.37 18.72
CA LYS A 273 0.53 -9.16 20.17
C LYS A 273 1.90 -8.73 20.68
N ARG A 274 1.90 -7.81 21.63
CA ARG A 274 3.12 -7.47 22.37
C ARG A 274 3.64 -8.70 23.10
N HIS A 275 4.93 -8.98 22.92
CA HIS A 275 5.59 -10.04 23.66
C HIS A 275 6.22 -9.47 24.95
N PRO A 276 6.16 -10.20 26.09
CA PRO A 276 6.68 -9.69 27.37
C PRO A 276 8.20 -9.50 27.40
N ILE A 277 8.95 -10.22 26.57
CA ILE A 277 10.41 -10.22 26.57
C ILE A 277 10.98 -9.63 25.28
N PHE A 278 10.37 -9.95 24.14
CA PHE A 278 10.91 -9.60 22.84
C PHE A 278 10.27 -8.36 22.24
N THR A 279 11.10 -7.52 21.65
CA THR A 279 10.68 -6.39 20.82
C THR A 279 11.26 -6.58 19.42
N ARG A 280 10.49 -6.22 18.40
CA ARG A 280 10.92 -6.31 16.99
C ARG A 280 11.49 -4.97 16.52
N ASP A 281 12.63 -5.04 15.86
CA ASP A 281 13.19 -3.95 15.08
C ASP A 281 13.50 -4.47 13.67
N ASN A 282 12.57 -4.22 12.73
CA ASN A 282 12.62 -4.77 11.38
C ASN A 282 12.74 -6.31 11.37
N ARG A 283 13.94 -6.85 11.14
CA ARG A 283 14.24 -8.29 11.18
C ARG A 283 14.98 -8.69 12.45
N ASP A 284 15.48 -7.72 13.20
CA ASP A 284 16.17 -7.99 14.45
C ASP A 284 15.18 -8.15 15.59
N VAL A 285 15.55 -8.97 16.56
CA VAL A 285 14.81 -9.18 17.79
C VAL A 285 15.62 -8.58 18.92
N LEU A 286 14.98 -7.73 19.70
CA LEU A 286 15.58 -7.06 20.86
C LEU A 286 15.04 -7.69 22.13
N CYS A 287 15.90 -7.89 23.13
CA CYS A 287 15.47 -8.23 24.48
C CYS A 287 16.40 -7.63 25.54
N GLU A 288 15.90 -7.49 26.76
CA GLU A 288 16.69 -7.13 27.92
C GLU A 288 16.93 -8.37 28.77
N VAL A 289 18.19 -8.57 29.15
CA VAL A 289 18.59 -9.72 29.98
C VAL A 289 19.15 -9.19 31.29
N PRO A 290 18.43 -9.41 32.42
CA PRO A 290 18.93 -9.05 33.72
C PRO A 290 20.06 -9.99 34.14
N ILE A 291 21.15 -9.45 34.62
CA ILE A 291 22.26 -10.20 35.23
C ILE A 291 22.58 -9.61 36.59
N THR A 292 23.16 -10.44 37.48
CA THR A 292 23.60 -9.98 38.79
C THR A 292 24.85 -9.15 38.69
N PHE A 293 25.06 -8.29 39.68
CA PHE A 293 26.31 -7.52 39.82
C PHE A 293 27.55 -8.39 39.77
N THR A 294 27.53 -9.55 40.46
CA THR A 294 28.65 -10.50 40.49
C THR A 294 28.92 -11.12 39.11
N GLN A 295 27.88 -11.47 38.36
CA GLN A 295 28.03 -11.96 37.00
C GLN A 295 28.60 -10.89 36.05
N ALA A 296 28.21 -9.63 36.24
CA ALA A 296 28.72 -8.53 35.46
C ALA A 296 30.21 -8.24 35.77
N ALA A 297 30.61 -8.34 37.03
CA ALA A 297 31.95 -8.05 37.47
C ALA A 297 32.96 -9.14 37.11
N LEU A 298 32.61 -10.41 37.35
CA LEU A 298 33.48 -11.57 37.17
C LEU A 298 33.39 -12.22 35.79
N GLY A 299 32.40 -11.81 35.00
CA GLY A 299 31.99 -12.57 33.80
C GLY A 299 31.21 -13.84 34.17
N ALA A 300 30.36 -14.27 33.31
CA ALA A 300 29.56 -15.47 33.52
C ALA A 300 29.03 -16.03 32.21
N THR A 301 28.74 -17.33 32.19
CA THR A 301 27.93 -17.93 31.14
C THR A 301 26.45 -17.81 31.53
N ILE A 302 25.65 -17.14 30.70
CA ILE A 302 24.24 -16.93 30.93
C ILE A 302 23.41 -17.62 29.83
N GLN A 303 22.16 -17.92 30.13
CA GLN A 303 21.19 -18.43 29.14
C GLN A 303 20.35 -17.27 28.60
N VAL A 304 20.56 -16.92 27.34
CA VAL A 304 19.83 -15.88 26.63
C VAL A 304 18.61 -16.49 25.95
N PRO A 305 17.39 -16.01 26.22
CA PRO A 305 16.21 -16.47 25.49
C PRO A 305 16.28 -15.95 24.05
N THR A 306 16.03 -16.83 23.08
CA THR A 306 15.90 -16.49 21.67
C THR A 306 14.62 -17.12 21.10
N LEU A 307 14.25 -16.74 19.87
CA LEU A 307 13.11 -17.35 19.18
C LEU A 307 13.25 -18.86 18.99
N ASP A 308 14.48 -19.35 18.82
CA ASP A 308 14.76 -20.78 18.62
C ASP A 308 14.94 -21.56 19.94
N GLY A 309 14.80 -20.89 21.08
CA GLY A 309 15.06 -21.45 22.40
C GLY A 309 16.18 -20.71 23.14
N LYS A 310 16.70 -21.32 24.19
CA LYS A 310 17.76 -20.72 25.00
C LYS A 310 19.12 -20.97 24.37
N VAL A 311 19.96 -19.95 24.36
CA VAL A 311 21.36 -20.01 23.87
C VAL A 311 22.29 -19.62 25.00
N GLU A 312 23.35 -20.37 25.23
CA GLU A 312 24.38 -20.02 26.16
C GLU A 312 25.29 -18.93 25.58
N TYR A 313 25.54 -17.90 26.38
CA TYR A 313 26.41 -16.79 25.99
C TYR A 313 27.34 -16.43 27.13
N GLN A 314 28.63 -16.27 26.83
CA GLN A 314 29.63 -15.88 27.82
C GLN A 314 29.73 -14.36 27.90
N ILE A 315 29.32 -13.81 29.03
CA ILE A 315 29.47 -12.39 29.35
C ILE A 315 30.92 -12.13 29.81
N PRO A 316 31.63 -11.19 29.17
CA PRO A 316 32.96 -10.78 29.61
C PRO A 316 32.95 -10.12 30.99
N GLU A 317 34.04 -10.26 31.73
CA GLU A 317 34.24 -9.52 33.00
C GLU A 317 34.15 -8.01 32.78
N GLY A 318 33.70 -7.28 33.81
CA GLY A 318 33.54 -5.82 33.75
C GLY A 318 32.45 -5.32 32.82
N THR A 319 31.50 -6.17 32.42
CA THR A 319 30.37 -5.78 31.56
C THR A 319 29.48 -4.77 32.28
N GLN A 320 29.24 -3.63 31.63
CA GLN A 320 28.44 -2.54 32.18
C GLN A 320 26.96 -2.71 31.77
N THR A 321 26.04 -2.17 32.59
CA THR A 321 24.63 -2.06 32.24
C THR A 321 24.43 -1.27 30.92
N GLY A 322 23.49 -1.66 30.11
CA GLY A 322 23.24 -1.06 28.79
C GLY A 322 24.17 -1.56 27.68
N LYS A 323 25.10 -2.50 27.98
CA LYS A 323 25.93 -3.09 26.94
C LYS A 323 25.11 -4.04 26.10
N GLU A 324 25.16 -3.85 24.79
CA GLU A 324 24.48 -4.67 23.80
C GLU A 324 25.39 -5.76 23.23
N PHE A 325 24.83 -6.94 23.06
CA PHE A 325 25.45 -8.09 22.42
C PHE A 325 24.60 -8.60 21.28
N VAL A 326 25.22 -9.21 20.28
CA VAL A 326 24.55 -9.65 19.04
C VAL A 326 24.76 -11.13 18.82
N LEU A 327 23.66 -11.88 18.71
CA LEU A 327 23.62 -13.26 18.22
C LEU A 327 23.19 -13.24 16.75
N ARG A 328 24.12 -13.58 15.88
CA ARG A 328 23.88 -13.55 14.41
C ARG A 328 22.88 -14.61 14.01
N ASP A 329 22.04 -14.30 12.98
CA ASP A 329 21.06 -15.20 12.37
C ASP A 329 20.02 -15.81 13.35
N LYS A 330 19.82 -15.17 14.53
CA LYS A 330 18.84 -15.56 15.55
C LYS A 330 17.61 -14.64 15.58
N GLY A 331 17.49 -13.73 14.64
CA GLY A 331 16.34 -12.84 14.48
C GLY A 331 15.22 -13.44 13.62
N ILE A 332 14.34 -12.57 13.12
CA ILE A 332 13.18 -12.92 12.31
C ILE A 332 13.59 -13.20 10.87
N PRO A 333 13.08 -14.25 10.23
CA PRO A 333 13.34 -14.53 8.82
C PRO A 333 12.69 -13.50 7.90
N GLU A 334 13.26 -13.32 6.70
CA GLU A 334 12.70 -12.45 5.66
C GLU A 334 11.55 -13.16 4.95
N VAL A 335 10.42 -12.46 4.74
CA VAL A 335 9.16 -13.03 4.19
C VAL A 335 9.39 -13.81 2.88
N ASN A 336 10.21 -13.28 1.99
CA ASN A 336 10.47 -13.90 0.68
C ASN A 336 11.70 -14.81 0.66
N ASN A 337 12.52 -14.80 1.71
CA ASN A 337 13.73 -15.60 1.83
C ASN A 337 13.95 -16.09 3.27
N PRO A 338 13.31 -17.20 3.66
CA PRO A 338 13.39 -17.72 5.04
C PRO A 338 14.81 -18.12 5.50
N ARG A 339 15.75 -18.29 4.56
CA ARG A 339 17.15 -18.57 4.90
C ARG A 339 17.89 -17.34 5.40
N ARG A 340 17.41 -16.15 5.08
CA ARG A 340 18.01 -14.90 5.52
C ARG A 340 17.27 -14.41 6.75
N ARG A 341 17.95 -14.44 7.88
CA ARG A 341 17.41 -14.00 9.17
C ARG A 341 18.10 -12.72 9.64
N GLY A 342 17.39 -11.96 10.45
CA GLY A 342 17.98 -10.87 11.22
C GLY A 342 18.83 -11.40 12.39
N ASN A 343 19.28 -10.50 13.21
CA ASN A 343 20.05 -10.81 14.41
C ASN A 343 19.16 -10.79 15.65
N HIS A 344 19.61 -11.45 16.71
CA HIS A 344 19.05 -11.26 18.03
C HIS A 344 20.01 -10.37 18.82
N ARG A 345 19.54 -9.22 19.25
CA ARG A 345 20.31 -8.22 20.00
C ARG A 345 19.78 -8.21 21.42
N PHE A 346 20.64 -8.45 22.39
CA PHE A 346 20.23 -8.37 23.78
C PHE A 346 21.04 -7.35 24.55
N THR A 347 20.34 -6.57 25.35
CA THR A 347 20.94 -5.56 26.22
C THR A 347 21.01 -6.09 27.64
N VAL A 348 22.19 -6.04 28.23
CA VAL A 348 22.39 -6.48 29.60
C VAL A 348 21.97 -5.38 30.57
N VAL A 349 21.15 -5.73 31.54
CA VAL A 349 20.76 -4.87 32.65
C VAL A 349 21.31 -5.43 33.95
N VAL A 350 22.23 -4.71 34.56
CA VAL A 350 22.82 -5.14 35.85
C VAL A 350 21.85 -4.83 36.97
N GLU A 351 21.41 -5.86 37.67
CA GLU A 351 20.48 -5.75 38.79
C GLU A 351 21.27 -5.67 40.10
N THR A 352 20.96 -4.65 40.90
CA THR A 352 21.51 -4.49 42.24
C THR A 352 20.64 -5.24 43.24
N PRO A 353 21.17 -6.16 44.02
CA PRO A 353 20.42 -6.96 45.00
C PRO A 353 19.83 -6.08 46.11
N THR A 354 18.51 -6.24 46.35
CA THR A 354 17.79 -5.43 47.35
C THR A 354 17.66 -6.08 48.72
N HIS A 355 17.64 -7.41 48.79
CA HIS A 355 17.41 -8.18 50.01
C HIS A 355 18.67 -8.94 50.40
N LEU A 356 19.62 -8.24 51.08
CA LEU A 356 20.90 -8.82 51.51
C LEU A 356 20.83 -9.32 52.92
N THR A 357 21.40 -10.50 53.19
CA THR A 357 21.65 -11.01 54.54
C THR A 357 22.76 -10.18 55.23
N ARG A 358 22.91 -10.35 56.56
CA ARG A 358 23.97 -9.67 57.33
C ARG A 358 25.36 -10.03 56.80
N GLU A 359 25.59 -11.32 56.55
CA GLU A 359 26.84 -11.82 56.00
C GLU A 359 27.18 -11.23 54.61
N GLN A 360 26.19 -11.19 53.72
CA GLN A 360 26.37 -10.59 52.39
C GLN A 360 26.69 -9.10 52.46
N LYS A 361 26.09 -8.36 53.39
CA LYS A 361 26.42 -6.94 53.61
C LYS A 361 27.86 -6.76 54.11
N GLU A 362 28.34 -7.67 54.97
CA GLU A 362 29.73 -7.64 55.45
C GLU A 362 30.75 -7.94 54.37
N LEU A 363 30.45 -8.90 53.48
CA LEU A 363 31.28 -9.21 52.30
C LEU A 363 31.34 -8.03 51.32
N LEU A 364 30.22 -7.37 51.06
CA LEU A 364 30.19 -6.18 50.20
C LEU A 364 30.96 -5.01 50.79
N ARG A 365 30.94 -4.79 52.13
CA ARG A 365 31.77 -3.77 52.80
C ARG A 365 33.27 -4.06 52.66
N LYS A 366 33.67 -5.32 52.85
CA LYS A 366 35.06 -5.74 52.64
C LYS A 366 35.49 -5.55 51.19
N LEU A 367 34.59 -5.83 50.23
CA LEU A 367 34.87 -5.56 48.83
C LEU A 367 35.09 -4.07 48.59
N ASP A 368 34.24 -3.20 49.14
CA ASP A 368 34.33 -1.75 48.98
C ASP A 368 35.63 -1.18 49.54
N GLU A 369 36.11 -1.71 50.68
CA GLU A 369 37.40 -1.36 51.29
C GLU A 369 38.61 -1.73 50.41
N THR A 370 38.49 -2.78 49.59
CA THR A 370 39.56 -3.29 48.74
C THR A 370 39.54 -2.77 47.31
N ILE A 371 38.39 -2.19 46.86
CA ILE A 371 38.23 -1.65 45.51
C ILE A 371 39.04 -0.36 45.36
N ASP A 372 40.01 -0.37 44.44
CA ASP A 372 40.74 0.84 44.05
C ASP A 372 39.85 1.76 43.18
N LYS A 373 40.06 3.06 43.27
CA LYS A 373 39.42 4.09 42.46
C LYS A 373 39.62 3.88 40.95
N SER A 374 40.65 3.14 40.56
CA SER A 374 40.89 2.74 39.17
C SER A 374 39.86 1.72 38.62
N ALA A 375 39.27 0.93 39.50
CA ALA A 375 38.29 -0.08 39.16
C ALA A 375 36.93 0.52 38.67
N SER A 376 36.68 1.82 38.94
CA SER A 376 35.47 2.53 38.56
C SER A 376 35.80 3.77 37.72
N PRO A 377 36.23 3.61 36.46
CA PRO A 377 36.77 4.73 35.66
C PRO A 377 35.74 5.84 35.39
N LYS A 378 34.46 5.50 35.29
CA LYS A 378 33.38 6.50 35.08
C LYS A 378 33.20 7.37 36.34
N THR A 379 33.20 6.76 37.50
CA THR A 379 33.11 7.46 38.79
C THR A 379 34.32 8.37 38.99
N LYS A 380 35.52 7.86 38.70
CA LYS A 380 36.75 8.65 38.77
C LYS A 380 36.69 9.86 37.86
N LYS A 381 36.37 9.66 36.57
CA LYS A 381 36.26 10.76 35.59
C LYS A 381 35.21 11.80 35.99
N PHE A 382 34.09 11.37 36.57
CA PHE A 382 33.06 12.30 37.06
C PHE A 382 33.58 13.19 38.18
N PHE A 383 34.25 12.62 39.19
CA PHE A 383 34.80 13.39 40.32
C PHE A 383 36.02 14.23 39.91
N ASP A 384 36.84 13.80 38.95
CA ASP A 384 37.91 14.60 38.39
C ASP A 384 37.37 15.85 37.66
N ASN A 385 36.38 15.66 36.81
CA ASN A 385 35.67 16.77 36.12
C ASN A 385 34.94 17.72 37.10
N LEU A 386 34.44 17.17 38.22
CA LEU A 386 33.78 17.99 39.25
C LEU A 386 34.78 18.90 39.97
N LYS A 387 36.02 18.43 40.25
CA LYS A 387 37.07 19.27 40.81
C LYS A 387 37.46 20.41 39.89
N ASP A 388 37.60 20.11 38.57
CA ASP A 388 37.96 21.13 37.57
C ASP A 388 36.88 22.21 37.40
N LEU A 389 35.66 21.99 37.90
CA LEU A 389 34.55 22.96 37.85
C LEU A 389 34.51 23.92 39.05
N PHE A 390 35.17 23.55 40.17
CA PHE A 390 35.14 24.31 41.43
C PHE A 390 36.53 24.82 41.87
N ASP A 391 37.60 24.45 41.18
CA ASP A 391 38.92 25.06 41.24
C ASP A 391 39.07 26.15 40.16
#